data_ddc8bafee7435135e76d9f0d11cd8a67
#
_entry.id   ddc8bafee7435135e76d9f0d11cd8a67
#
_cell.length_a   1.000
_cell.length_b   1.000
_cell.length_c   1.000
_cell.angle_alpha   90.00
_cell.angle_beta   90.00
_cell.angle_gamma   90.00
#
_symmetry.space_group_name_H-M   'P 1'
#
loop_
_entity.id
_entity.type
_entity.pdbx_description
1 polymer ?
#
loop_
_entity_poly.entity_id
_entity_poly.type
_entity_poly.pdbx_seq_one_letter_code
_entity_poly.pdbx_strand_id
1 'polypeptide(L)'
;MRVALFTNNYTPFCGGVTISVETLRRGLEDRGHEAWVLAPRFPGPIADPPRVLRYPSIPAATYPEFPLAIPFARAIAARVRALAVDVFHAHHPFLLGPAAARLARRLGRPLVFTYHTRYEKYAHYVPFSRAVVERAAVALSARFARRADAVIAPSALVRDELVQRGVRAPVAVVPTGVDLERFRPGERGAARRALGLSLDEPLLLYVGRLDREKSVERVLLAFDHVTGTLPRARLALVGQGKEAANLRALAARLPSAPRVQFLGARPHDTLPVCYQAADLFLFASETETQGLVLAEAAACGLAAVAVAAPGCDEVVRDGATGVLAKPEPTALAEAAIGLLLDHERRAAMAARARAVAEREFDVRLQIDRTLAVYTEAVAAGRRR
;
A
#
# COMPACT_ATOMS: atom_id res chain seq x y z
N MET A 1 22.00 -10.36 9.97
CA MET A 1 20.87 -11.11 10.57
C MET A 1 20.18 -11.94 9.50
N ARG A 2 19.58 -13.08 9.90
CA ARG A 2 18.66 -13.85 9.07
C ARG A 2 17.22 -13.56 9.48
N VAL A 3 16.44 -13.02 8.58
CA VAL A 3 15.07 -12.57 8.83
C VAL A 3 14.08 -13.43 8.05
N ALA A 4 13.03 -13.92 8.69
CA ALA A 4 11.96 -14.68 8.05
C ALA A 4 10.69 -13.82 7.95
N LEU A 5 10.35 -13.39 6.74
CA LEU A 5 9.20 -12.53 6.41
C LEU A 5 7.99 -13.41 6.07
N PHE A 6 6.98 -13.46 6.92
CA PHE A 6 5.76 -14.25 6.73
C PHE A 6 4.63 -13.37 6.18
N THR A 7 4.19 -13.64 4.98
CA THR A 7 3.14 -12.85 4.33
C THR A 7 2.10 -13.74 3.65
N ASN A 8 0.82 -13.33 3.69
CA ASN A 8 -0.25 -13.99 2.93
C ASN A 8 -0.35 -13.46 1.49
N ASN A 9 0.32 -12.35 1.19
CA ASN A 9 0.33 -11.69 -0.13
C ASN A 9 1.76 -11.56 -0.61
N TYR A 10 2.07 -12.16 -1.75
CA TYR A 10 3.37 -12.01 -2.40
C TYR A 10 3.22 -12.20 -3.91
N THR A 11 4.29 -11.96 -4.67
CA THR A 11 4.29 -12.15 -6.12
C THR A 11 3.73 -13.52 -6.51
N PRO A 12 2.94 -13.62 -7.59
CA PRO A 12 2.61 -12.62 -8.59
C PRO A 12 1.48 -11.67 -8.22
N PHE A 13 0.83 -11.83 -7.04
CA PHE A 13 -0.20 -10.91 -6.59
C PHE A 13 0.40 -9.51 -6.36
N CYS A 14 -0.15 -8.49 -7.02
CA CYS A 14 0.30 -7.10 -6.90
C CYS A 14 -0.59 -6.33 -5.92
N GLY A 15 0.01 -5.74 -4.88
CA GLY A 15 -0.67 -4.92 -3.88
C GLY A 15 0.31 -4.27 -2.92
N GLY A 16 -0.13 -3.29 -2.16
CA GLY A 16 0.74 -2.50 -1.27
C GLY A 16 1.57 -3.35 -0.30
N VAL A 17 0.97 -4.43 0.27
CA VAL A 17 1.71 -5.34 1.17
C VAL A 17 2.79 -6.12 0.41
N THR A 18 2.50 -6.60 -0.80
CA THR A 18 3.50 -7.29 -1.64
C THR A 18 4.68 -6.38 -1.95
N ILE A 19 4.40 -5.13 -2.34
CA ILE A 19 5.41 -4.11 -2.61
C ILE A 19 6.25 -3.86 -1.36
N SER A 20 5.61 -3.64 -0.21
CA SER A 20 6.28 -3.38 1.06
C SER A 20 7.20 -4.55 1.49
N VAL A 21 6.74 -5.80 1.36
CA VAL A 21 7.53 -7.00 1.70
C VAL A 21 8.72 -7.17 0.76
N GLU A 22 8.51 -7.00 -0.56
CA GLU A 22 9.57 -7.12 -1.54
C GLU A 22 10.61 -6.00 -1.40
N THR A 23 10.17 -4.78 -1.15
CA THR A 23 11.04 -3.63 -0.86
C THR A 23 11.88 -3.89 0.40
N LEU A 24 11.24 -4.38 1.47
CA LEU A 24 11.94 -4.74 2.70
C LEU A 24 12.96 -5.86 2.46
N ARG A 25 12.59 -6.92 1.73
CA ARG A 25 13.48 -8.02 1.40
C ARG A 25 14.74 -7.53 0.69
N ARG A 26 14.57 -6.76 -0.40
CA ARG A 26 15.71 -6.18 -1.16
C ARG A 26 16.55 -5.27 -0.29
N GLY A 27 15.95 -4.34 0.42
CA GLY A 27 16.67 -3.41 1.27
C GLY A 27 17.44 -4.07 2.42
N LEU A 28 16.97 -5.21 2.94
CA LEU A 28 17.72 -6.03 3.89
C LEU A 28 18.93 -6.71 3.23
N GLU A 29 18.73 -7.28 2.02
CA GLU A 29 19.81 -7.92 1.27
C GLU A 29 20.90 -6.93 0.84
N ASP A 30 20.52 -5.75 0.40
CA ASP A 30 21.45 -4.65 0.04
C ASP A 30 22.33 -4.22 1.24
N ARG A 31 21.84 -4.47 2.47
CA ARG A 31 22.61 -4.21 3.71
C ARG A 31 23.34 -5.44 4.26
N GLY A 32 23.45 -6.52 3.46
CA GLY A 32 24.19 -7.73 3.83
C GLY A 32 23.43 -8.65 4.80
N HIS A 33 22.10 -8.52 4.91
CA HIS A 33 21.25 -9.44 5.68
C HIS A 33 20.65 -10.53 4.78
N GLU A 34 20.28 -11.66 5.35
CA GLU A 34 19.54 -12.70 4.64
C GLU A 34 18.05 -12.57 4.93
N ALA A 35 17.24 -12.27 3.90
CA ALA A 35 15.79 -12.18 4.01
C ALA A 35 15.11 -13.37 3.32
N TRP A 36 14.38 -14.16 4.09
CA TRP A 36 13.61 -15.31 3.62
C TRP A 36 12.14 -14.95 3.59
N VAL A 37 11.48 -15.05 2.43
CA VAL A 37 10.04 -14.81 2.31
C VAL A 37 9.28 -16.13 2.38
N LEU A 38 8.30 -16.18 3.26
CA LEU A 38 7.39 -17.32 3.44
C LEU A 38 5.99 -16.87 3.01
N ALA A 39 5.51 -17.39 1.90
CA ALA A 39 4.30 -16.94 1.21
C ALA A 39 3.45 -18.12 0.73
N PRO A 40 2.16 -17.94 0.39
CA PRO A 40 1.35 -18.97 -0.21
C PRO A 40 1.85 -19.34 -1.62
N ARG A 41 1.57 -20.57 -2.04
CA ARG A 41 1.77 -21.01 -3.42
C ARG A 41 0.61 -20.50 -4.27
N PHE A 42 0.93 -19.88 -5.38
CA PHE A 42 -0.06 -19.51 -6.40
C PHE A 42 -0.19 -20.63 -7.45
N PRO A 43 -1.32 -20.71 -8.18
CA PRO A 43 -1.46 -21.61 -9.32
C PRO A 43 -0.46 -21.28 -10.44
N GLY A 44 0.00 -22.30 -11.15
CA GLY A 44 0.90 -22.16 -12.28
C GLY A 44 2.38 -22.05 -11.91
N PRO A 45 3.26 -22.02 -12.93
CA PRO A 45 4.68 -21.83 -12.73
C PRO A 45 5.00 -20.39 -12.31
N ILE A 46 5.81 -20.26 -11.27
CA ILE A 46 6.26 -18.95 -10.75
C ILE A 46 7.78 -18.99 -10.69
N ALA A 47 8.42 -18.01 -11.31
CA ALA A 47 9.84 -17.75 -11.13
C ALA A 47 10.02 -16.97 -9.82
N ASP A 48 10.23 -17.68 -8.73
CA ASP A 48 10.51 -17.04 -7.44
C ASP A 48 11.95 -16.50 -7.38
N PRO A 49 12.17 -15.35 -6.79
CA PRO A 49 13.51 -14.92 -6.44
C PRO A 49 14.15 -15.89 -5.42
N PRO A 50 15.47 -15.88 -5.26
CA PRO A 50 16.13 -16.65 -4.22
C PRO A 50 15.52 -16.41 -2.84
N ARG A 51 15.57 -17.45 -1.98
CA ARG A 51 15.07 -17.38 -0.57
C ARG A 51 13.57 -17.18 -0.43
N VAL A 52 12.75 -17.63 -1.38
CA VAL A 52 11.29 -17.72 -1.23
C VAL A 52 10.88 -19.16 -0.92
N LEU A 53 10.09 -19.35 0.13
CA LEU A 53 9.51 -20.63 0.53
C LEU A 53 7.99 -20.57 0.41
N ARG A 54 7.42 -21.44 -0.43
CA ARG A 54 5.97 -21.46 -0.70
C ARG A 54 5.25 -22.47 0.17
N TYR A 55 4.32 -21.97 1.00
CA TYR A 55 3.37 -22.81 1.72
C TYR A 55 2.33 -23.40 0.77
N PRO A 56 1.93 -24.68 0.95
CA PRO A 56 0.75 -25.22 0.28
C PRO A 56 -0.44 -24.29 0.50
N SER A 57 -1.28 -24.13 -0.51
CA SER A 57 -2.42 -23.21 -0.46
C SER A 57 -3.60 -23.74 -1.26
N ILE A 58 -4.79 -23.23 -0.95
CA ILE A 58 -6.04 -23.45 -1.67
C ILE A 58 -6.59 -22.11 -2.17
N PRO A 59 -7.33 -22.06 -3.27
CA PRO A 59 -8.00 -20.84 -3.74
C PRO A 59 -8.98 -20.31 -2.69
N ALA A 60 -9.04 -18.99 -2.51
CA ALA A 60 -10.10 -18.40 -1.69
C ALA A 60 -11.43 -18.40 -2.46
N ALA A 61 -12.54 -18.77 -1.80
CA ALA A 61 -13.85 -18.88 -2.44
C ALA A 61 -14.35 -17.53 -2.98
N THR A 62 -14.09 -16.44 -2.26
CA THR A 62 -14.57 -15.08 -2.61
C THR A 62 -13.57 -14.28 -3.45
N TYR A 63 -12.31 -14.69 -3.49
CA TYR A 63 -11.24 -14.02 -4.24
C TYR A 63 -10.24 -15.09 -4.74
N PRO A 64 -10.55 -15.82 -5.83
CA PRO A 64 -9.75 -16.95 -6.30
C PRO A 64 -8.29 -16.63 -6.62
N GLU A 65 -8.00 -15.37 -6.98
CA GLU A 65 -6.65 -14.87 -7.22
C GLU A 65 -5.81 -14.76 -5.93
N PHE A 66 -6.46 -14.90 -4.76
CA PHE A 66 -5.85 -14.81 -3.45
C PHE A 66 -5.78 -16.20 -2.81
N PRO A 67 -4.63 -16.87 -2.84
CA PRO A 67 -4.51 -18.21 -2.27
C PRO A 67 -4.44 -18.15 -0.74
N LEU A 68 -5.18 -19.03 -0.09
CA LEU A 68 -5.16 -19.23 1.36
C LEU A 68 -4.07 -20.25 1.71
N ALA A 69 -3.02 -19.80 2.39
CA ALA A 69 -1.94 -20.69 2.83
C ALA A 69 -2.42 -21.69 3.90
N ILE A 70 -1.95 -22.93 3.81
CA ILE A 70 -2.13 -23.96 4.84
C ILE A 70 -0.98 -23.84 5.85
N PRO A 71 -1.21 -23.27 7.05
CA PRO A 71 -0.14 -22.83 7.97
C PRO A 71 0.53 -23.96 8.76
N PHE A 72 0.25 -25.24 8.42
CA PHE A 72 0.71 -26.42 9.16
C PHE A 72 1.68 -27.30 8.35
N ALA A 73 2.41 -26.73 7.38
CA ALA A 73 3.35 -27.48 6.53
C ALA A 73 4.61 -27.88 7.32
N ARG A 74 4.69 -29.17 7.71
CA ARG A 74 5.83 -29.71 8.49
C ARG A 74 7.17 -29.54 7.77
N ALA A 75 7.21 -29.75 6.47
CA ALA A 75 8.42 -29.61 5.64
C ALA A 75 8.95 -28.17 5.67
N ILE A 76 8.05 -27.16 5.57
CA ILE A 76 8.46 -25.74 5.66
C ILE A 76 8.99 -25.44 7.06
N ALA A 77 8.32 -25.91 8.12
CA ALA A 77 8.77 -25.72 9.49
C ALA A 77 10.16 -26.35 9.75
N ALA A 78 10.46 -27.50 9.15
CA ALA A 78 11.78 -28.13 9.24
C ALA A 78 12.85 -27.29 8.51
N ARG A 79 12.55 -26.79 7.31
CA ARG A 79 13.46 -25.88 6.59
C ARG A 79 13.74 -24.60 7.37
N VAL A 80 12.71 -23.95 7.91
CA VAL A 80 12.88 -22.72 8.70
C VAL A 80 13.74 -22.95 9.94
N ARG A 81 13.62 -24.12 10.62
CA ARG A 81 14.52 -24.44 11.74
C ARG A 81 15.98 -24.54 11.31
N ALA A 82 16.25 -25.12 10.15
CA ALA A 82 17.61 -25.24 9.61
C ALA A 82 18.22 -23.90 9.19
N LEU A 83 17.41 -22.87 8.94
CA LEU A 83 17.90 -21.54 8.54
C LEU A 83 18.53 -20.74 9.68
N ALA A 84 18.39 -21.17 10.95
CA ALA A 84 18.89 -20.44 12.14
C ALA A 84 18.45 -18.96 12.12
N VAL A 85 17.15 -18.72 11.92
CA VAL A 85 16.53 -17.39 11.82
C VAL A 85 16.75 -16.60 13.12
N ASP A 86 17.13 -15.32 13.00
CA ASP A 86 17.30 -14.40 14.13
C ASP A 86 16.00 -13.69 14.49
N VAL A 87 15.17 -13.33 13.48
CA VAL A 87 13.92 -12.58 13.66
C VAL A 87 12.83 -13.17 12.79
N PHE A 88 11.65 -13.37 13.37
CA PHE A 88 10.42 -13.69 12.67
C PHE A 88 9.60 -12.42 12.48
N HIS A 89 9.29 -12.07 11.24
CA HIS A 89 8.49 -10.90 10.94
C HIS A 89 7.19 -11.30 10.22
N ALA A 90 6.05 -11.07 10.88
CA ALA A 90 4.73 -11.32 10.32
C ALA A 90 4.15 -10.05 9.69
N HIS A 91 3.62 -10.16 8.48
CA HIS A 91 2.97 -9.06 7.76
C HIS A 91 1.43 -9.19 7.77
N HIS A 92 0.90 -10.26 8.35
CA HIS A 92 -0.54 -10.50 8.50
C HIS A 92 -0.83 -11.17 9.85
N PRO A 93 -1.95 -10.85 10.51
CA PRO A 93 -2.31 -11.47 11.80
C PRO A 93 -3.01 -12.82 11.64
N PHE A 94 -3.30 -13.24 10.40
CA PHE A 94 -4.01 -14.48 10.05
C PHE A 94 -3.10 -15.44 9.30
N LEU A 95 -3.50 -16.73 9.23
CA LEU A 95 -2.84 -17.79 8.48
C LEU A 95 -1.33 -17.88 8.78
N LEU A 96 -0.49 -17.27 7.96
CA LEU A 96 0.97 -17.34 8.11
C LEU A 96 1.52 -16.55 9.30
N GLY A 97 0.83 -15.51 9.77
CA GLY A 97 1.22 -14.82 11.02
C GLY A 97 1.22 -15.75 12.24
N PRO A 98 0.13 -16.47 12.55
CA PRO A 98 0.14 -17.49 13.60
C PRO A 98 1.17 -18.60 13.37
N ALA A 99 1.55 -18.94 12.14
CA ALA A 99 2.64 -19.87 11.85
C ALA A 99 3.99 -19.29 12.26
N ALA A 100 4.25 -18.02 11.93
CA ALA A 100 5.43 -17.29 12.37
C ALA A 100 5.53 -17.23 13.90
N ALA A 101 4.45 -16.87 14.58
CA ALA A 101 4.40 -16.79 16.05
C ALA A 101 4.68 -18.14 16.75
N ARG A 102 4.17 -19.25 16.17
CA ARG A 102 4.46 -20.60 16.69
C ARG A 102 5.93 -20.97 16.54
N LEU A 103 6.53 -20.66 15.37
CA LEU A 103 7.93 -20.96 15.11
C LEU A 103 8.85 -20.08 15.96
N ALA A 104 8.59 -18.77 16.02
CA ALA A 104 9.32 -17.83 16.86
C ALA A 104 9.40 -18.31 18.32
N ARG A 105 8.24 -18.64 18.92
CA ARG A 105 8.16 -19.15 20.29
C ARG A 105 8.92 -20.47 20.48
N ARG A 106 8.79 -21.41 19.53
CA ARG A 106 9.47 -22.73 19.63
C ARG A 106 10.99 -22.63 19.50
N LEU A 107 11.46 -21.61 18.80
CA LEU A 107 12.88 -21.40 18.55
C LEU A 107 13.50 -20.35 19.49
N GLY A 108 12.72 -19.78 20.41
CA GLY A 108 13.19 -18.74 21.32
C GLY A 108 13.68 -17.49 20.61
N ARG A 109 12.99 -17.12 19.51
CA ARG A 109 13.35 -15.97 18.70
C ARG A 109 12.25 -14.90 18.71
N PRO A 110 12.58 -13.60 18.58
CA PRO A 110 11.60 -12.54 18.62
C PRO A 110 10.66 -12.59 17.40
N LEU A 111 9.41 -12.20 17.67
CA LEU A 111 8.36 -11.98 16.68
C LEU A 111 8.12 -10.48 16.52
N VAL A 112 8.35 -9.94 15.32
CA VAL A 112 7.94 -8.60 14.91
C VAL A 112 6.66 -8.71 14.07
N PHE A 113 5.77 -7.73 14.18
CA PHE A 113 4.55 -7.67 13.39
C PHE A 113 4.37 -6.30 12.77
N THR A 114 4.20 -6.22 11.44
CA THR A 114 3.78 -4.99 10.77
C THR A 114 2.28 -5.01 10.50
N TYR A 115 1.58 -3.97 10.98
CA TYR A 115 0.15 -3.78 10.78
C TYR A 115 -0.12 -3.03 9.48
N HIS A 116 -0.25 -3.76 8.36
CA HIS A 116 -0.41 -3.16 7.03
C HIS A 116 -1.84 -2.75 6.68
N THR A 117 -2.85 -3.36 7.31
CA THR A 117 -4.22 -3.30 6.78
C THR A 117 -5.22 -3.11 7.91
N ARG A 118 -6.14 -2.19 7.72
CA ARG A 118 -7.35 -2.03 8.54
C ARG A 118 -8.35 -3.10 8.13
N TYR A 119 -8.17 -4.32 8.67
CA TYR A 119 -8.92 -5.53 8.26
C TYR A 119 -10.43 -5.37 8.40
N GLU A 120 -10.90 -4.57 9.33
CA GLU A 120 -12.31 -4.24 9.53
C GLU A 120 -12.94 -3.59 8.29
N LYS A 121 -12.17 -2.85 7.52
CA LYS A 121 -12.65 -2.19 6.28
C LYS A 121 -12.86 -3.17 5.12
N TYR A 122 -12.40 -4.42 5.26
CA TYR A 122 -12.49 -5.49 4.26
C TYR A 122 -13.56 -6.54 4.60
N ALA A 123 -14.41 -6.28 5.60
CA ALA A 123 -15.45 -7.19 6.06
C ALA A 123 -16.46 -7.57 4.95
N HIS A 124 -16.64 -6.72 3.95
CA HIS A 124 -17.55 -6.97 2.82
C HIS A 124 -17.11 -8.11 1.88
N TYR A 125 -15.86 -8.59 1.98
CA TYR A 125 -15.40 -9.76 1.25
C TYR A 125 -15.78 -11.10 1.91
N VAL A 126 -16.30 -11.07 3.13
CA VAL A 126 -16.63 -12.27 3.90
C VAL A 126 -18.17 -12.44 3.92
N PRO A 127 -18.74 -13.62 3.56
CA PRO A 127 -20.17 -13.84 3.46
C PRO A 127 -20.84 -14.03 4.82
N PHE A 128 -20.62 -13.11 5.77
CA PHE A 128 -21.23 -13.07 7.10
C PHE A 128 -21.68 -11.66 7.45
N SER A 129 -22.38 -11.50 8.57
CA SER A 129 -22.79 -10.19 9.08
C SER A 129 -21.56 -9.26 9.18
N ARG A 130 -21.61 -8.14 8.46
CA ARG A 130 -20.53 -7.16 8.37
C ARG A 130 -20.04 -6.74 9.75
N ALA A 131 -20.95 -6.38 10.66
CA ALA A 131 -20.61 -5.92 12.01
C ALA A 131 -19.89 -6.99 12.85
N VAL A 132 -20.24 -8.27 12.67
CA VAL A 132 -19.59 -9.39 13.35
C VAL A 132 -18.18 -9.59 12.79
N VAL A 133 -18.02 -9.56 11.46
CA VAL A 133 -16.72 -9.71 10.79
C VAL A 133 -15.78 -8.57 11.16
N GLU A 134 -16.26 -7.32 11.17
CA GLU A 134 -15.49 -6.15 11.58
C GLU A 134 -14.96 -6.28 13.01
N ARG A 135 -15.83 -6.61 13.96
CA ARG A 135 -15.44 -6.81 15.37
C ARG A 135 -14.44 -7.96 15.53
N ALA A 136 -14.69 -9.08 14.86
CA ALA A 136 -13.78 -10.22 14.88
C ALA A 136 -12.42 -9.89 14.29
N ALA A 137 -12.36 -9.17 13.16
CA ALA A 137 -11.14 -8.74 12.52
C ALA A 137 -10.29 -7.83 13.43
N VAL A 138 -10.94 -6.85 14.07
CA VAL A 138 -10.29 -5.96 15.05
C VAL A 138 -9.76 -6.77 16.25
N ALA A 139 -10.59 -7.64 16.84
CA ALA A 139 -10.21 -8.43 18.03
C ALA A 139 -9.06 -9.39 17.72
N LEU A 140 -9.11 -10.09 16.59
CA LEU A 140 -8.09 -11.06 16.21
C LEU A 140 -6.76 -10.37 15.86
N SER A 141 -6.80 -9.26 15.12
CA SER A 141 -5.58 -8.51 14.77
C SER A 141 -4.94 -7.87 16.00
N ALA A 142 -5.71 -7.27 16.90
CA ALA A 142 -5.21 -6.76 18.17
C ALA A 142 -4.66 -7.88 19.07
N ARG A 143 -5.34 -9.04 19.15
CA ARG A 143 -4.85 -10.22 19.88
C ARG A 143 -3.52 -10.72 19.31
N PHE A 144 -3.35 -10.69 18.00
CA PHE A 144 -2.10 -11.08 17.37
C PHE A 144 -1.00 -10.06 17.68
N ALA A 145 -1.27 -8.77 17.53
CA ALA A 145 -0.33 -7.69 17.85
C ALA A 145 0.17 -7.77 19.31
N ARG A 146 -0.71 -8.10 20.26
CA ARG A 146 -0.33 -8.31 21.69
C ARG A 146 0.63 -9.48 21.93
N ARG A 147 0.82 -10.38 20.96
CA ARG A 147 1.75 -11.53 21.07
C ARG A 147 3.11 -11.25 20.44
N ALA A 148 3.24 -10.15 19.69
CA ALA A 148 4.51 -9.73 19.11
C ALA A 148 5.41 -9.14 20.20
N ASP A 149 6.72 -9.30 20.02
CA ASP A 149 7.75 -8.68 20.88
C ASP A 149 7.94 -7.20 20.49
N ALA A 150 7.70 -6.84 19.22
CA ALA A 150 7.60 -5.47 18.74
C ALA A 150 6.58 -5.38 17.60
N VAL A 151 5.95 -4.22 17.45
CA VAL A 151 4.98 -3.94 16.38
C VAL A 151 5.47 -2.74 15.56
N ILE A 152 5.29 -2.83 14.25
CA ILE A 152 5.52 -1.73 13.31
C ILE A 152 4.15 -1.23 12.82
N ALA A 153 3.91 0.05 13.00
CA ALA A 153 2.75 0.76 12.47
C ALA A 153 3.18 1.66 11.31
N PRO A 154 2.44 1.72 10.18
CA PRO A 154 2.80 2.56 9.04
C PRO A 154 2.56 4.05 9.30
N SER A 155 1.81 4.39 10.34
CA SER A 155 1.46 5.77 10.70
C SER A 155 1.27 5.95 12.21
N ALA A 156 1.30 7.20 12.67
CA ALA A 156 1.05 7.54 14.07
C ALA A 156 -0.37 7.18 14.49
N LEU A 157 -1.35 7.40 13.61
CA LEU A 157 -2.75 7.02 13.86
C LEU A 157 -2.89 5.51 14.13
N VAL A 158 -2.26 4.67 13.29
CA VAL A 158 -2.32 3.20 13.47
C VAL A 158 -1.63 2.78 14.76
N ARG A 159 -0.51 3.41 15.14
CA ARG A 159 0.15 3.19 16.44
C ARG A 159 -0.82 3.48 17.59
N ASP A 160 -1.46 4.64 17.58
CA ASP A 160 -2.34 5.08 18.65
C ASP A 160 -3.58 4.18 18.76
N GLU A 161 -4.17 3.75 17.63
CA GLU A 161 -5.23 2.75 17.60
C GLU A 161 -4.79 1.40 18.21
N LEU A 162 -3.58 0.94 17.93
CA LEU A 162 -3.05 -0.32 18.49
C LEU A 162 -2.84 -0.22 20.00
N VAL A 163 -2.31 0.92 20.47
CA VAL A 163 -2.15 1.18 21.92
C VAL A 163 -3.52 1.21 22.62
N GLN A 164 -4.50 1.92 22.07
CA GLN A 164 -5.87 1.94 22.59
C GLN A 164 -6.52 0.55 22.60
N ARG A 165 -6.16 -0.33 21.64
CA ARG A 165 -6.61 -1.73 21.60
C ARG A 165 -5.81 -2.65 22.56
N GLY A 166 -4.99 -2.09 23.43
CA GLY A 166 -4.26 -2.79 24.50
C GLY A 166 -3.00 -3.52 24.04
N VAL A 167 -2.37 -3.10 22.97
CA VAL A 167 -1.03 -3.57 22.59
C VAL A 167 -0.01 -2.94 23.55
N ARG A 168 0.73 -3.79 24.27
CA ARG A 168 1.75 -3.37 25.25
C ARG A 168 3.18 -3.49 24.74
N ALA A 169 3.39 -4.24 23.66
CA ALA A 169 4.68 -4.31 22.99
C ALA A 169 5.07 -2.91 22.45
N PRO A 170 6.35 -2.59 22.34
CA PRO A 170 6.80 -1.37 21.66
C PRO A 170 6.18 -1.27 20.26
N VAL A 171 5.56 -0.13 19.94
CA VAL A 171 4.98 0.14 18.62
C VAL A 171 5.79 1.24 17.95
N ALA A 172 6.62 0.87 16.99
CA ALA A 172 7.41 1.80 16.20
C ALA A 172 6.60 2.32 14.99
N VAL A 173 6.66 3.62 14.72
CA VAL A 173 6.10 4.21 13.50
C VAL A 173 7.15 4.13 12.41
N VAL A 174 6.91 3.25 11.42
CA VAL A 174 7.78 3.07 10.27
C VAL A 174 6.92 3.10 9.01
N PRO A 175 6.80 4.26 8.35
CA PRO A 175 6.10 4.36 7.08
C PRO A 175 6.70 3.42 6.03
N THR A 176 5.85 2.89 5.16
CA THR A 176 6.33 2.19 3.96
C THR A 176 7.03 3.18 3.06
N GLY A 177 8.27 2.88 2.72
CA GLY A 177 9.10 3.76 1.91
C GLY A 177 8.85 3.60 0.41
N VAL A 178 9.26 4.62 -0.32
CA VAL A 178 9.25 4.70 -1.77
C VAL A 178 10.70 4.74 -2.26
N ASP A 179 11.00 4.03 -3.33
CA ASP A 179 12.28 4.10 -4.02
C ASP A 179 12.39 5.45 -4.76
N LEU A 180 13.06 6.40 -4.13
CA LEU A 180 13.18 7.78 -4.63
C LEU A 180 14.10 7.94 -5.84
N GLU A 181 14.90 6.92 -6.16
CA GLU A 181 15.70 6.90 -7.39
C GLU A 181 14.82 6.55 -8.59
N ARG A 182 13.85 5.67 -8.37
CA ARG A 182 12.86 5.25 -9.36
C ARG A 182 11.69 6.22 -9.44
N PHE A 183 11.06 6.54 -8.31
CA PHE A 183 9.96 7.51 -8.20
C PHE A 183 10.54 8.90 -8.00
N ARG A 184 10.74 9.60 -9.11
CA ARG A 184 11.31 10.94 -9.14
C ARG A 184 10.63 11.80 -10.19
N PRO A 185 10.71 13.13 -10.09
CA PRO A 185 10.29 14.01 -11.16
C PRO A 185 10.94 13.63 -12.47
N GLY A 186 10.19 13.77 -13.57
CA GLY A 186 10.63 13.43 -14.92
C GLY A 186 10.10 14.41 -15.96
N GLU A 187 10.47 14.19 -17.21
CA GLU A 187 10.04 15.03 -18.32
C GLU A 187 8.61 14.62 -18.72
N ARG A 188 7.64 15.52 -18.45
CA ARG A 188 6.19 15.26 -18.61
C ARG A 188 5.81 14.92 -20.05
N GLY A 189 6.36 15.62 -21.02
CA GLY A 189 6.05 15.40 -22.44
C GLY A 189 6.53 14.02 -22.92
N ALA A 190 7.72 13.58 -22.50
CA ALA A 190 8.21 12.23 -22.79
C ALA A 190 7.32 11.16 -22.15
N ALA A 191 6.93 11.34 -20.89
CA ALA A 191 6.03 10.43 -20.20
C ALA A 191 4.66 10.33 -20.89
N ARG A 192 4.09 11.46 -21.34
CA ARG A 192 2.83 11.49 -22.08
C ARG A 192 2.94 10.78 -23.44
N ARG A 193 4.01 11.02 -24.20
CA ARG A 193 4.26 10.30 -25.46
C ARG A 193 4.34 8.79 -25.24
N ALA A 194 5.06 8.35 -24.22
CA ALA A 194 5.19 6.93 -23.87
C ALA A 194 3.85 6.26 -23.52
N LEU A 195 2.89 7.03 -23.04
CA LEU A 195 1.55 6.55 -22.68
C LEU A 195 0.49 6.79 -23.77
N GLY A 196 0.85 7.43 -24.89
CA GLY A 196 -0.10 7.81 -25.93
C GLY A 196 -1.10 8.87 -25.48
N LEU A 197 -0.67 9.79 -24.59
CA LEU A 197 -1.50 10.85 -24.03
C LEU A 197 -1.22 12.20 -24.70
N SER A 198 -2.23 13.08 -24.70
CA SER A 198 -2.10 14.44 -25.21
C SER A 198 -1.07 15.25 -24.44
N LEU A 199 -0.29 16.09 -25.13
CA LEU A 199 0.74 16.92 -24.52
C LEU A 199 0.18 18.15 -23.80
N ASP A 200 -0.94 18.70 -24.29
CA ASP A 200 -1.45 20.03 -23.91
C ASP A 200 -2.73 20.01 -23.08
N GLU A 201 -3.31 18.84 -22.84
CA GLU A 201 -4.54 18.71 -22.05
C GLU A 201 -4.22 18.49 -20.57
N PRO A 202 -4.93 19.15 -19.64
CA PRO A 202 -4.78 18.86 -18.21
C PRO A 202 -5.06 17.39 -17.92
N LEU A 203 -4.14 16.69 -17.24
CA LEU A 203 -4.24 15.27 -16.95
C LEU A 203 -4.34 15.01 -15.44
N LEU A 204 -5.48 14.48 -15.02
CA LEU A 204 -5.66 13.92 -13.71
C LEU A 204 -5.30 12.44 -13.74
N LEU A 205 -4.68 11.93 -12.67
CA LEU A 205 -4.26 10.55 -12.55
C LEU A 205 -4.85 9.92 -11.28
N TYR A 206 -5.37 8.72 -11.42
CA TYR A 206 -5.62 7.79 -10.33
C TYR A 206 -4.73 6.55 -10.50
N VAL A 207 -4.11 6.08 -9.43
CA VAL A 207 -3.38 4.80 -9.38
C VAL A 207 -3.87 4.01 -8.18
N GLY A 208 -4.24 2.75 -8.40
CA GLY A 208 -4.68 1.88 -7.32
C GLY A 208 -5.56 0.74 -7.79
N ARG A 209 -5.93 -0.16 -6.86
CA ARG A 209 -6.88 -1.21 -7.16
C ARG A 209 -8.25 -0.61 -7.48
N LEU A 210 -8.95 -1.19 -8.45
CA LEU A 210 -10.31 -0.82 -8.81
C LEU A 210 -11.30 -1.68 -8.01
N ASP A 211 -11.26 -1.51 -6.70
CA ASP A 211 -12.09 -2.23 -5.73
C ASP A 211 -12.95 -1.23 -4.92
N ARG A 212 -14.02 -1.73 -4.34
CA ARG A 212 -15.04 -0.93 -3.66
C ARG A 212 -14.48 0.00 -2.58
N GLU A 213 -13.51 -0.49 -1.78
CA GLU A 213 -12.89 0.27 -0.70
C GLU A 213 -12.02 1.44 -1.17
N LYS A 214 -11.70 1.52 -2.47
CA LYS A 214 -10.93 2.62 -3.07
C LYS A 214 -11.80 3.77 -3.58
N SER A 215 -13.13 3.61 -3.56
CA SER A 215 -14.10 4.66 -3.92
C SER A 215 -13.82 5.33 -5.28
N VAL A 216 -13.40 4.53 -6.29
CA VAL A 216 -13.03 5.05 -7.62
C VAL A 216 -14.24 5.63 -8.36
N GLU A 217 -15.45 5.19 -8.02
CA GLU A 217 -16.70 5.83 -8.47
C GLU A 217 -16.71 7.33 -8.14
N ARG A 218 -16.28 7.70 -6.91
CA ARG A 218 -16.18 9.10 -6.48
C ARG A 218 -15.17 9.88 -7.32
N VAL A 219 -14.05 9.24 -7.73
CA VAL A 219 -13.07 9.86 -8.64
C VAL A 219 -13.69 10.15 -10.00
N LEU A 220 -14.46 9.21 -10.57
CA LEU A 220 -15.16 9.39 -11.85
C LEU A 220 -16.20 10.52 -11.79
N LEU A 221 -17.02 10.55 -10.74
CA LEU A 221 -18.03 11.59 -10.54
C LEU A 221 -17.38 12.97 -10.31
N ALA A 222 -16.30 13.04 -9.54
CA ALA A 222 -15.55 14.28 -9.36
C ALA A 222 -14.96 14.77 -10.70
N PHE A 223 -14.40 13.86 -11.48
CA PHE A 223 -13.85 14.21 -12.78
C PHE A 223 -14.94 14.70 -13.78
N ASP A 224 -16.13 14.14 -13.70
CA ASP A 224 -17.26 14.63 -14.53
C ASP A 224 -17.58 16.10 -14.22
N HIS A 225 -17.61 16.47 -12.93
CA HIS A 225 -17.72 17.88 -12.51
C HIS A 225 -16.53 18.74 -13.00
N VAL A 226 -15.29 18.21 -12.97
CA VAL A 226 -14.12 18.93 -13.48
C VAL A 226 -14.29 19.28 -14.96
N THR A 227 -14.81 18.36 -15.78
CA THR A 227 -14.99 18.60 -17.22
C THR A 227 -16.03 19.68 -17.52
N GLY A 228 -16.97 19.94 -16.62
CA GLY A 228 -17.89 21.07 -16.74
C GLY A 228 -17.21 22.44 -16.76
N THR A 229 -16.09 22.59 -16.06
CA THR A 229 -15.30 23.82 -16.02
C THR A 229 -14.06 23.75 -16.94
N LEU A 230 -13.45 22.57 -17.04
CA LEU A 230 -12.24 22.30 -17.83
C LEU A 230 -12.51 21.23 -18.88
N PRO A 231 -13.22 21.52 -19.98
CA PRO A 231 -13.72 20.53 -20.94
C PRO A 231 -12.60 19.77 -21.68
N ARG A 232 -11.36 20.28 -21.66
CA ARG A 232 -10.19 19.62 -22.23
C ARG A 232 -9.47 18.68 -21.25
N ALA A 233 -9.86 18.68 -19.95
CA ALA A 233 -9.23 17.82 -18.97
C ALA A 233 -9.42 16.34 -19.30
N ARG A 234 -8.44 15.51 -18.92
CA ARG A 234 -8.47 14.05 -19.05
C ARG A 234 -8.25 13.38 -17.70
N LEU A 235 -8.81 12.19 -17.56
CA LEU A 235 -8.55 11.31 -16.42
C LEU A 235 -7.95 10.00 -16.90
N ALA A 236 -6.78 9.65 -16.37
CA ALA A 236 -6.16 8.34 -16.53
C ALA A 236 -6.34 7.51 -15.25
N LEU A 237 -6.86 6.29 -15.38
CA LEU A 237 -7.05 5.33 -14.30
C LEU A 237 -6.08 4.16 -14.52
N VAL A 238 -5.14 3.97 -13.58
CA VAL A 238 -4.16 2.89 -13.60
C VAL A 238 -4.49 1.89 -12.50
N GLY A 239 -4.75 0.65 -12.89
CA GLY A 239 -5.05 -0.44 -11.98
C GLY A 239 -6.06 -1.41 -12.53
N GLN A 240 -6.35 -2.43 -11.72
CA GLN A 240 -7.39 -3.43 -11.94
C GLN A 240 -8.06 -3.79 -10.62
N GLY A 241 -9.20 -4.45 -10.68
CA GLY A 241 -9.95 -4.88 -9.50
C GLY A 241 -11.34 -5.35 -9.88
N LYS A 242 -12.07 -5.83 -8.90
CA LYS A 242 -13.42 -6.41 -9.11
C LYS A 242 -14.44 -5.42 -9.65
N GLU A 243 -14.28 -4.14 -9.31
CA GLU A 243 -15.18 -3.08 -9.77
C GLU A 243 -14.82 -2.54 -11.17
N ALA A 244 -13.79 -3.04 -11.83
CA ALA A 244 -13.33 -2.50 -13.12
C ALA A 244 -14.44 -2.47 -14.19
N ALA A 245 -15.29 -3.49 -14.29
CA ALA A 245 -16.41 -3.54 -15.23
C ALA A 245 -17.50 -2.52 -14.87
N ASN A 246 -17.87 -2.43 -13.60
CA ASN A 246 -18.86 -1.47 -13.09
C ASN A 246 -18.39 -0.02 -13.28
N LEU A 247 -17.11 0.26 -13.01
CA LEU A 247 -16.53 1.58 -13.19
C LEU A 247 -16.46 2.00 -14.67
N ARG A 248 -16.16 1.07 -15.58
CA ARG A 248 -16.25 1.32 -17.03
C ARG A 248 -17.67 1.61 -17.48
N ALA A 249 -18.65 0.84 -16.97
CA ALA A 249 -20.07 1.06 -17.28
C ALA A 249 -20.57 2.40 -16.71
N LEU A 250 -20.13 2.79 -15.53
CA LEU A 250 -20.41 4.11 -14.97
C LEU A 250 -19.79 5.21 -15.84
N ALA A 251 -18.48 5.13 -16.11
CA ALA A 251 -17.79 6.13 -16.93
C ALA A 251 -18.44 6.34 -18.29
N ALA A 252 -18.90 5.25 -18.93
CA ALA A 252 -19.56 5.31 -20.23
C ALA A 252 -20.90 6.08 -20.24
N ARG A 253 -21.52 6.28 -19.07
CA ARG A 253 -22.78 7.01 -18.90
C ARG A 253 -22.58 8.49 -18.57
N LEU A 254 -21.36 8.89 -18.22
CA LEU A 254 -21.05 10.26 -17.83
C LEU A 254 -20.76 11.11 -19.08
N PRO A 255 -21.10 12.40 -19.09
CA PRO A 255 -20.70 13.35 -20.13
C PRO A 255 -19.20 13.35 -20.40
N SER A 256 -18.39 13.13 -19.36
CA SER A 256 -16.93 13.06 -19.44
C SER A 256 -16.38 11.76 -20.05
N ALA A 257 -17.21 10.80 -20.46
CA ALA A 257 -16.78 9.49 -21.00
C ALA A 257 -15.65 9.56 -22.03
N PRO A 258 -15.67 10.45 -23.04
CA PRO A 258 -14.59 10.54 -24.04
C PRO A 258 -13.25 11.01 -23.49
N ARG A 259 -13.23 11.48 -22.24
CA ARG A 259 -12.06 12.04 -21.55
C ARG A 259 -11.48 11.10 -20.49
N VAL A 260 -12.12 9.94 -20.25
CA VAL A 260 -11.68 8.95 -19.27
C VAL A 260 -10.94 7.80 -19.96
N GLN A 261 -9.73 7.51 -19.51
CA GLN A 261 -8.91 6.43 -20.04
C GLN A 261 -8.52 5.43 -18.95
N PHE A 262 -8.88 4.16 -19.14
CA PHE A 262 -8.48 3.06 -18.30
C PHE A 262 -7.21 2.42 -18.87
N LEU A 263 -6.07 2.65 -18.23
CA LEU A 263 -4.76 2.16 -18.69
C LEU A 263 -4.46 0.72 -18.23
N GLY A 264 -5.36 0.09 -17.46
CA GLY A 264 -5.17 -1.24 -16.91
C GLY A 264 -4.14 -1.32 -15.80
N ALA A 265 -3.85 -2.55 -15.35
CA ALA A 265 -2.77 -2.79 -14.40
C ALA A 265 -1.43 -2.58 -15.08
N ARG A 266 -0.49 -2.02 -14.33
CA ARG A 266 0.90 -1.84 -14.76
C ARG A 266 1.85 -2.41 -13.72
N PRO A 267 2.97 -3.00 -14.14
CA PRO A 267 4.04 -3.36 -13.22
C PRO A 267 4.48 -2.15 -12.39
N HIS A 268 4.78 -2.36 -11.11
CA HIS A 268 5.11 -1.28 -10.17
C HIS A 268 6.32 -0.43 -10.63
N ASP A 269 7.29 -1.07 -11.28
CA ASP A 269 8.48 -0.43 -11.81
C ASP A 269 8.21 0.50 -13.02
N THR A 270 7.05 0.38 -13.65
CA THR A 270 6.61 1.24 -14.77
C THR A 270 5.67 2.37 -14.32
N LEU A 271 5.23 2.39 -13.06
CA LEU A 271 4.32 3.41 -12.54
C LEU A 271 4.91 4.84 -12.54
N PRO A 272 6.22 5.06 -12.34
CA PRO A 272 6.77 6.42 -12.36
C PRO A 272 6.39 7.23 -13.61
N VAL A 273 6.36 6.59 -14.78
CA VAL A 273 5.94 7.24 -16.03
C VAL A 273 4.49 7.76 -15.96
N CYS A 274 3.60 7.05 -15.27
CA CYS A 274 2.21 7.50 -15.10
C CYS A 274 2.14 8.75 -14.23
N TYR A 275 2.86 8.76 -13.09
CA TYR A 275 2.91 9.92 -12.20
C TYR A 275 3.57 11.13 -12.88
N GLN A 276 4.66 10.92 -13.63
CA GLN A 276 5.38 11.96 -14.37
C GLN A 276 4.55 12.59 -15.51
N ALA A 277 3.61 11.82 -16.09
CA ALA A 277 2.72 12.31 -17.15
C ALA A 277 1.63 13.25 -16.64
N ALA A 278 1.24 13.15 -15.38
CA ALA A 278 0.07 13.81 -14.81
C ALA A 278 0.36 15.25 -14.35
N ASP A 279 -0.69 16.06 -14.27
CA ASP A 279 -0.67 17.40 -13.68
C ASP A 279 -1.17 17.37 -12.23
N LEU A 280 -2.04 16.40 -11.89
CA LEU A 280 -2.65 16.30 -10.57
C LEU A 280 -2.99 14.84 -10.25
N PHE A 281 -2.72 14.41 -9.04
CA PHE A 281 -3.16 13.12 -8.53
C PHE A 281 -4.51 13.25 -7.83
N LEU A 282 -5.49 12.42 -8.18
CA LEU A 282 -6.83 12.45 -7.59
C LEU A 282 -7.12 11.14 -6.89
N PHE A 283 -7.45 11.20 -5.58
CA PHE A 283 -7.56 10.01 -4.74
C PHE A 283 -8.72 10.09 -3.75
N ALA A 284 -9.57 9.05 -3.69
CA ALA A 284 -10.81 9.06 -2.92
C ALA A 284 -10.95 7.92 -1.89
N SER A 285 -9.88 7.18 -1.60
CA SER A 285 -9.91 6.07 -0.64
C SER A 285 -9.99 6.58 0.80
N GLU A 286 -10.89 5.98 1.60
CA GLU A 286 -11.06 6.27 3.04
C GLU A 286 -10.51 5.13 3.94
N THR A 287 -9.79 4.17 3.37
CA THR A 287 -9.41 2.95 4.07
C THR A 287 -7.91 2.73 4.18
N GLU A 288 -7.12 3.75 3.85
CA GLU A 288 -5.68 3.66 3.87
C GLU A 288 -5.12 3.55 5.31
N THR A 289 -4.00 2.87 5.43
CA THR A 289 -3.17 2.91 6.63
C THR A 289 -2.07 3.97 6.53
N GLN A 290 -1.69 4.31 5.28
CA GLN A 290 -0.67 5.31 4.95
C GLN A 290 -0.91 6.00 3.60
N GLY A 291 -1.50 5.28 2.60
CA GLY A 291 -1.64 5.81 1.24
C GLY A 291 -0.33 5.79 0.43
N LEU A 292 0.24 4.59 0.23
CA LEU A 292 1.51 4.43 -0.51
C LEU A 292 1.52 5.13 -1.88
N VAL A 293 0.43 5.05 -2.63
CA VAL A 293 0.31 5.70 -3.95
C VAL A 293 0.37 7.24 -3.88
N LEU A 294 -0.04 7.82 -2.74
CA LEU A 294 0.12 9.26 -2.47
C LEU A 294 1.60 9.60 -2.22
N ALA A 295 2.32 8.74 -1.50
CA ALA A 295 3.76 8.90 -1.28
C ALA A 295 4.55 8.74 -2.60
N GLU A 296 4.13 7.83 -3.49
CA GLU A 296 4.68 7.67 -4.85
C GLU A 296 4.44 8.91 -5.71
N ALA A 297 3.22 9.46 -5.68
CA ALA A 297 2.88 10.71 -6.36
C ALA A 297 3.75 11.87 -5.85
N ALA A 298 3.85 12.01 -4.51
CA ALA A 298 4.71 13.02 -3.88
C ALA A 298 6.18 12.86 -4.28
N ALA A 299 6.69 11.62 -4.30
CA ALA A 299 8.05 11.30 -4.74
C ALA A 299 8.30 11.69 -6.20
N CYS A 300 7.30 11.59 -7.07
CA CYS A 300 7.38 12.05 -8.46
C CYS A 300 7.18 13.57 -8.62
N GLY A 301 7.02 14.32 -7.52
CA GLY A 301 6.75 15.75 -7.57
C GLY A 301 5.36 16.06 -8.16
N LEU A 302 4.36 15.27 -7.82
CA LEU A 302 2.98 15.45 -8.26
C LEU A 302 2.10 15.85 -7.06
N ALA A 303 1.47 17.01 -7.15
CA ALA A 303 0.51 17.45 -6.14
C ALA A 303 -0.75 16.56 -6.15
N ALA A 304 -1.36 16.34 -5.00
CA ALA A 304 -2.53 15.50 -4.87
C ALA A 304 -3.75 16.27 -4.35
N VAL A 305 -4.93 15.89 -4.86
CA VAL A 305 -6.22 16.12 -4.20
C VAL A 305 -6.68 14.77 -3.67
N ALA A 306 -6.84 14.66 -2.37
CA ALA A 306 -7.28 13.44 -1.71
C ALA A 306 -8.44 13.71 -0.75
N VAL A 307 -9.20 12.68 -0.40
CA VAL A 307 -10.20 12.80 0.66
C VAL A 307 -9.53 13.03 2.02
N ALA A 308 -10.14 13.87 2.84
CA ALA A 308 -9.75 14.07 4.23
C ALA A 308 -10.10 12.81 5.04
N ALA A 309 -9.24 11.82 4.99
CA ALA A 309 -9.43 10.52 5.62
C ALA A 309 -8.11 9.99 6.19
N PRO A 310 -8.20 9.11 7.21
CA PRO A 310 -7.03 8.44 7.78
C PRO A 310 -6.16 7.77 6.72
N GLY A 311 -4.85 7.97 6.83
CA GLY A 311 -3.85 7.47 5.88
C GLY A 311 -3.63 8.37 4.67
N CYS A 312 -4.60 9.18 4.26
CA CYS A 312 -4.38 10.24 3.27
C CYS A 312 -3.69 11.44 3.91
N ASP A 313 -4.12 11.84 5.10
CA ASP A 313 -3.58 12.93 5.92
C ASP A 313 -2.15 12.68 6.44
N GLU A 314 -1.72 11.43 6.48
CA GLU A 314 -0.34 11.04 6.80
C GLU A 314 0.65 11.45 5.69
N VAL A 315 0.20 11.55 4.45
CA VAL A 315 1.05 11.88 3.29
C VAL A 315 0.74 13.27 2.74
N VAL A 316 -0.55 13.59 2.55
CA VAL A 316 -0.98 14.88 2.04
C VAL A 316 -1.19 15.84 3.22
N ARG A 317 -0.38 16.89 3.26
CA ARG A 317 -0.53 17.99 4.22
C ARG A 317 -1.38 19.07 3.57
N ASP A 318 -2.58 19.24 4.10
CA ASP A 318 -3.56 20.15 3.52
C ASP A 318 -3.02 21.58 3.37
N GLY A 319 -3.25 22.17 2.19
CA GLY A 319 -2.75 23.48 1.82
C GLY A 319 -1.23 23.58 1.60
N ALA A 320 -0.44 22.55 2.00
CA ALA A 320 1.02 22.55 1.89
C ALA A 320 1.55 21.65 0.77
N THR A 321 1.21 20.37 0.76
CA THR A 321 1.68 19.40 -0.25
C THR A 321 0.58 18.93 -1.21
N GLY A 322 -0.64 19.34 -0.97
CA GLY A 322 -1.84 19.01 -1.73
C GLY A 322 -3.06 19.57 -1.04
N VAL A 323 -4.24 19.08 -1.40
CA VAL A 323 -5.52 19.48 -0.80
C VAL A 323 -6.24 18.24 -0.28
N LEU A 324 -6.72 18.31 0.97
CA LEU A 324 -7.61 17.35 1.58
C LEU A 324 -9.05 17.86 1.49
N ALA A 325 -9.87 17.20 0.70
CA ALA A 325 -11.26 17.55 0.46
C ALA A 325 -12.22 16.63 1.23
N LYS A 326 -13.45 17.08 1.46
CA LYS A 326 -14.52 16.21 1.95
C LYS A 326 -14.73 15.03 0.99
N PRO A 327 -15.23 13.87 1.47
CA PRO A 327 -15.43 12.68 0.64
C PRO A 327 -16.67 12.80 -0.28
N GLU A 328 -16.81 13.92 -0.95
CA GLU A 328 -17.89 14.29 -1.87
C GLU A 328 -17.32 14.57 -3.26
N PRO A 329 -17.95 14.10 -4.36
CA PRO A 329 -17.45 14.34 -5.70
C PRO A 329 -17.25 15.82 -6.02
N THR A 330 -18.17 16.68 -5.60
CA THR A 330 -18.12 18.13 -5.83
C THR A 330 -16.93 18.79 -5.12
N ALA A 331 -16.70 18.44 -3.85
CA ALA A 331 -15.57 18.98 -3.09
C ALA A 331 -14.21 18.58 -3.67
N LEU A 332 -14.08 17.33 -4.12
CA LEU A 332 -12.89 16.85 -4.83
C LEU A 332 -12.70 17.59 -6.17
N ALA A 333 -13.79 17.83 -6.90
CA ALA A 333 -13.76 18.54 -8.17
C ALA A 333 -13.33 20.00 -7.99
N GLU A 334 -13.92 20.72 -7.03
CA GLU A 334 -13.58 22.11 -6.72
C GLU A 334 -12.09 22.26 -6.36
N ALA A 335 -11.58 21.38 -5.50
CA ALA A 335 -10.17 21.35 -5.16
C ALA A 335 -9.28 21.07 -6.38
N ALA A 336 -9.68 20.12 -7.24
CA ALA A 336 -8.93 19.80 -8.45
C ALA A 336 -8.95 20.95 -9.46
N ILE A 337 -10.09 21.57 -9.71
CA ILE A 337 -10.22 22.75 -10.59
C ILE A 337 -9.33 23.88 -10.07
N GLY A 338 -9.41 24.19 -8.77
CA GLY A 338 -8.60 25.24 -8.18
C GLY A 338 -7.10 25.05 -8.39
N LEU A 339 -6.61 23.80 -8.22
CA LEU A 339 -5.19 23.50 -8.47
C LEU A 339 -4.84 23.42 -9.97
N LEU A 340 -5.74 23.00 -10.83
CA LEU A 340 -5.47 22.97 -12.27
C LEU A 340 -5.40 24.37 -12.87
N LEU A 341 -6.18 25.32 -12.36
CA LEU A 341 -6.15 26.72 -12.80
C LEU A 341 -4.98 27.52 -12.20
N ASP A 342 -4.60 27.20 -10.96
CA ASP A 342 -3.49 27.89 -10.27
C ASP A 342 -2.19 27.08 -10.41
N HIS A 343 -1.47 27.32 -11.50
CA HIS A 343 -0.23 26.61 -11.84
C HIS A 343 0.89 26.87 -10.83
N GLU A 344 1.00 28.09 -10.30
CA GLU A 344 2.05 28.45 -9.34
C GLU A 344 1.84 27.75 -8.02
N ARG A 345 0.63 27.79 -7.49
CA ARG A 345 0.25 27.09 -6.27
C ARG A 345 0.47 25.59 -6.41
N ARG A 346 0.03 24.99 -7.51
CA ARG A 346 0.21 23.55 -7.79
C ARG A 346 1.68 23.17 -7.85
N ALA A 347 2.51 23.94 -8.56
CA ALA A 347 3.95 23.71 -8.64
C ALA A 347 4.64 23.82 -7.28
N ALA A 348 4.28 24.83 -6.50
CA ALA A 348 4.80 24.99 -5.14
C ALA A 348 4.41 23.83 -4.23
N MET A 349 3.17 23.32 -4.32
CA MET A 349 2.71 22.14 -3.57
C MET A 349 3.47 20.89 -4.01
N ALA A 350 3.66 20.68 -5.30
CA ALA A 350 4.41 19.56 -5.87
C ALA A 350 5.86 19.51 -5.38
N ALA A 351 6.54 20.66 -5.36
CA ALA A 351 7.91 20.76 -4.84
C ALA A 351 7.97 20.42 -3.33
N ARG A 352 7.03 20.93 -2.54
CA ARG A 352 6.95 20.59 -1.11
C ARG A 352 6.59 19.12 -0.87
N ALA A 353 5.72 18.53 -1.70
CA ALA A 353 5.38 17.11 -1.64
C ALA A 353 6.63 16.25 -1.87
N ARG A 354 7.44 16.58 -2.86
CA ARG A 354 8.72 15.90 -3.13
C ARG A 354 9.67 16.01 -1.92
N ALA A 355 9.83 17.19 -1.35
CA ALA A 355 10.68 17.39 -0.19
C ALA A 355 10.21 16.60 1.05
N VAL A 356 8.90 16.45 1.23
CA VAL A 356 8.33 15.58 2.27
C VAL A 356 8.63 14.11 1.97
N ALA A 357 8.46 13.66 0.72
CA ALA A 357 8.77 12.29 0.35
C ALA A 357 10.25 11.95 0.60
N GLU A 358 11.17 12.83 0.27
CA GLU A 358 12.61 12.67 0.53
C GLU A 358 12.94 12.56 2.02
N ARG A 359 12.29 13.34 2.86
CA ARG A 359 12.56 13.38 4.28
C ARG A 359 11.90 12.25 5.06
N GLU A 360 10.73 11.77 4.64
CA GLU A 360 9.88 10.91 5.47
C GLU A 360 9.59 9.54 4.86
N PHE A 361 9.59 9.43 3.52
CA PHE A 361 9.17 8.24 2.78
C PHE A 361 10.28 7.60 1.94
N ASP A 362 11.56 7.98 2.14
CA ASP A 362 12.66 7.25 1.50
C ASP A 362 12.70 5.79 1.99
N VAL A 363 12.75 4.86 1.06
CA VAL A 363 12.86 3.43 1.35
C VAL A 363 14.06 3.11 2.27
N ARG A 364 15.14 3.85 2.14
CA ARG A 364 16.34 3.70 3.00
C ARG A 364 16.02 3.95 4.46
N LEU A 365 15.21 4.97 4.75
CA LEU A 365 14.75 5.27 6.11
C LEU A 365 13.84 4.17 6.66
N GLN A 366 12.94 3.60 5.82
CA GLN A 366 12.12 2.47 6.23
C GLN A 366 12.99 1.29 6.66
N ILE A 367 14.00 0.93 5.85
CA ILE A 367 14.86 -0.20 6.14
C ILE A 367 15.66 0.02 7.41
N ASP A 368 16.27 1.20 7.59
CA ASP A 368 17.07 1.54 8.76
C ASP A 368 16.24 1.51 10.05
N ARG A 369 15.03 2.09 10.03
CA ARG A 369 14.09 2.04 11.15
C ARG A 369 13.63 0.61 11.46
N THR A 370 13.39 -0.20 10.43
CA THR A 370 13.00 -1.62 10.60
C THR A 370 14.15 -2.43 11.21
N LEU A 371 15.40 -2.19 10.78
CA LEU A 371 16.59 -2.82 11.35
C LEU A 371 16.81 -2.43 12.82
N ALA A 372 16.52 -1.19 13.20
CA ALA A 372 16.56 -0.76 14.59
C ALA A 372 15.54 -1.56 15.44
N VAL A 373 14.31 -1.71 14.97
CA VAL A 373 13.27 -2.54 15.64
C VAL A 373 13.74 -3.99 15.79
N TYR A 374 14.35 -4.58 14.76
CA TYR A 374 14.88 -5.95 14.84
C TYR A 374 15.98 -6.08 15.86
N THR A 375 16.91 -5.12 15.88
CA THR A 375 18.06 -5.11 16.81
C THR A 375 17.57 -5.03 18.26
N GLU A 376 16.62 -4.16 18.54
CA GLU A 376 16.01 -4.02 19.87
C GLU A 376 15.26 -5.28 20.28
N ALA A 377 14.47 -5.88 19.38
CA ALA A 377 13.72 -7.10 19.65
C ALA A 377 14.67 -8.29 19.95
N VAL A 378 15.77 -8.43 19.22
CA VAL A 378 16.79 -9.48 19.47
C VAL A 378 17.48 -9.24 20.81
N ALA A 379 17.86 -8.00 21.13
CA ALA A 379 18.48 -7.66 22.39
C ALA A 379 17.57 -7.93 23.59
N ALA A 380 16.28 -7.62 23.49
CA ALA A 380 15.29 -7.90 24.52
C ALA A 380 15.05 -9.41 24.71
N GLY A 381 15.04 -10.20 23.63
CA GLY A 381 14.88 -11.65 23.68
C GLY A 381 16.07 -12.38 24.36
N ARG A 382 17.28 -11.84 24.27
CA ARG A 382 18.46 -12.39 24.95
C ARG A 382 18.51 -12.14 26.45
N ARG A 383 17.68 -11.20 26.95
CA ARG A 383 17.60 -10.86 28.40
C ARG A 383 16.52 -11.64 29.14
N ARG A 384 15.66 -12.36 28.44
CA ARG A 384 14.63 -13.26 28.98
C ARG A 384 15.14 -14.71 29.04
#